data_f7208c54883642d2cc5104e1bca346ad
#
_entry.id   f7208c54883642d2cc5104e1bca346ad
#
_cell.length_a   1.000
_cell.length_b   1.000
_cell.length_c   1.000
_cell.angle_alpha   90.00
_cell.angle_beta   90.00
_cell.angle_gamma   90.00
#
_symmetry.space_group_name_H-M   'P 1'
#
loop_
_entity.id
_entity.type
_entity.pdbx_description
1 polymer ?
#
loop_
_entity_poly.entity_id
_entity_poly.type
_entity_poly.pdbx_seq_one_letter_code
_entity_poly.pdbx_strand_id
1 'polypeptide(L)'
;ILGANPIDWAFKTECCGAGLSVSRTDLVGRLSGNILKDASDRGAEAVIVACPMCHSNLDMRRSTINRHLMEPITIPVLYVTQVLGLAIGLSAKDLGLKRHFVGVNLKEAELCQE
;
A
#
# COMPACT_ATOMS: atom_id res chain seq x y z
N ILE A 1 12.37 13.70 6.04
CA ILE A 1 11.95 14.89 5.29
C ILE A 1 10.41 15.00 5.26
N LEU A 2 9.70 13.90 5.02
CA LEU A 2 8.23 13.88 4.95
C LEU A 2 7.54 13.59 6.30
N GLY A 3 8.28 13.47 7.39
CA GLY A 3 7.74 13.08 8.70
C GLY A 3 7.40 11.60 8.85
N ALA A 4 7.51 10.81 7.79
CA ALA A 4 7.31 9.37 7.83
C ALA A 4 8.53 8.66 8.41
N ASN A 5 8.29 7.59 9.17
CA ASN A 5 9.33 6.72 9.71
C ASN A 5 9.48 5.48 8.82
N PRO A 6 10.51 5.38 7.98
CA PRO A 6 10.66 4.23 7.08
C PRO A 6 11.07 2.98 7.87
N ILE A 7 10.40 1.87 7.59
CA ILE A 7 10.74 0.56 8.14
C ILE A 7 11.66 -0.15 7.15
N ASP A 8 12.77 -0.70 7.62
CA ASP A 8 13.61 -1.58 6.80
C ASP A 8 12.98 -2.97 6.73
N TRP A 9 12.83 -3.50 5.51
CA TRP A 9 12.15 -4.75 5.26
C TRP A 9 12.67 -5.47 4.01
N ALA A 10 12.55 -6.79 4.00
CA ALA A 10 13.15 -7.63 2.98
C ALA A 10 12.47 -7.49 1.60
N PHE A 11 11.16 -7.26 1.57
CA PHE A 11 10.35 -7.24 0.36
C PHE A 11 10.25 -5.88 -0.36
N LYS A 12 11.02 -4.88 0.07
CA LYS A 12 11.00 -3.52 -0.53
C LYS A 12 11.37 -3.47 -2.01
N THR A 13 12.12 -4.46 -2.49
CA THR A 13 12.56 -4.58 -3.89
C THR A 13 11.92 -5.73 -4.64
N GLU A 14 10.99 -6.45 -4.02
CA GLU A 14 10.30 -7.58 -4.63
C GLU A 14 9.25 -7.13 -5.66
N CYS A 15 9.07 -7.96 -6.68
CA CYS A 15 8.10 -7.69 -7.74
C CYS A 15 6.66 -8.01 -7.30
N CYS A 16 5.74 -7.09 -7.53
CA CYS A 16 4.30 -7.31 -7.30
C CYS A 16 3.64 -8.24 -8.32
N GLY A 17 4.36 -8.64 -9.37
CA GLY A 17 3.83 -9.48 -10.44
C GLY A 17 3.15 -8.70 -11.57
N ALA A 18 3.49 -7.42 -11.79
CA ALA A 18 2.82 -6.55 -12.76
C ALA A 18 2.72 -7.16 -14.17
N GLY A 19 3.78 -7.79 -14.67
CA GLY A 19 3.81 -8.47 -15.97
C GLY A 19 2.87 -9.67 -16.08
N LEU A 20 2.38 -10.20 -14.96
CA LEU A 20 1.48 -11.36 -14.87
C LEU A 20 0.02 -10.95 -14.57
N SER A 21 -0.26 -9.68 -14.51
CA SER A 21 -1.54 -9.15 -14.01
C SER A 21 -2.77 -9.61 -14.80
N VAL A 22 -2.61 -9.99 -16.05
CA VAL A 22 -3.68 -10.49 -16.92
C VAL A 22 -3.61 -12.01 -17.07
N SER A 23 -2.41 -12.57 -17.22
CA SER A 23 -2.22 -13.99 -17.56
C SER A 23 -2.20 -14.94 -16.36
N ARG A 24 -1.67 -14.49 -15.22
CA ARG A 24 -1.47 -15.34 -14.03
C ARG A 24 -1.81 -14.59 -12.75
N THR A 25 -3.10 -14.28 -12.58
CA THR A 25 -3.60 -13.55 -11.41
C THR A 25 -3.38 -14.29 -10.07
N ASP A 26 -3.28 -15.62 -10.11
CA ASP A 26 -2.91 -16.46 -8.98
C ASP A 26 -1.50 -16.13 -8.46
N LEU A 27 -0.54 -16.00 -9.37
CA LEU A 27 0.84 -15.63 -9.00
C LEU A 27 0.92 -14.18 -8.50
N VAL A 28 0.18 -13.27 -9.11
CA VAL A 28 0.08 -11.88 -8.64
C VAL A 28 -0.44 -11.82 -7.20
N GLY A 29 -1.47 -12.61 -6.89
CA GLY A 29 -2.02 -12.69 -5.54
C GLY A 29 -0.99 -13.18 -4.51
N ARG A 30 -0.16 -14.16 -4.88
CA ARG A 30 0.90 -14.68 -4.01
C ARG A 30 2.05 -13.68 -3.84
N LEU A 31 2.56 -13.12 -4.94
CA LEU A 31 3.66 -12.15 -4.89
C LEU A 31 3.28 -10.88 -4.13
N SER A 32 2.14 -10.30 -4.45
CA SER A 32 1.61 -9.13 -3.76
C SER A 32 1.27 -9.44 -2.29
N GLY A 33 0.77 -10.63 -2.02
CA GLY A 33 0.48 -11.10 -0.66
C GLY A 33 1.72 -11.19 0.21
N ASN A 34 2.83 -11.70 -0.32
CA ASN A 34 4.10 -11.76 0.39
C ASN A 34 4.62 -10.36 0.77
N ILE A 35 4.52 -9.41 -0.17
CA ILE A 35 4.92 -8.01 0.07
C ILE A 35 4.08 -7.41 1.21
N LEU A 36 2.76 -7.51 1.12
CA LEU A 36 1.87 -6.93 2.12
C LEU A 36 1.97 -7.62 3.48
N LYS A 37 2.16 -8.94 3.47
CA LYS A 37 2.32 -9.71 4.70
C LYS A 37 3.59 -9.31 5.44
N ASP A 38 4.74 -9.23 4.77
CA ASP A 38 5.99 -8.82 5.41
C ASP A 38 5.89 -7.39 5.97
N ALA A 39 5.29 -6.47 5.23
CA ALA A 39 5.06 -5.11 5.70
C ALA A 39 4.16 -5.09 6.95
N SER A 40 3.06 -5.86 6.92
CA SER A 40 2.12 -5.95 8.05
C SER A 40 2.77 -6.58 9.29
N ASP A 41 3.51 -7.67 9.11
CA ASP A 41 4.20 -8.37 10.21
C ASP A 41 5.26 -7.48 10.89
N ARG A 42 5.81 -6.52 10.16
CA ARG A 42 6.75 -5.51 10.70
C ARG A 42 6.07 -4.28 11.31
N GLY A 43 4.75 -4.27 11.36
CA GLY A 43 3.97 -3.18 11.95
C GLY A 43 3.92 -1.91 11.10
N ALA A 44 4.10 -2.02 9.79
CA ALA A 44 3.94 -0.88 8.89
C ALA A 44 2.49 -0.40 8.88
N GLU A 45 2.28 0.91 8.91
CA GLU A 45 0.95 1.53 8.85
C GLU A 45 0.46 1.69 7.40
N ALA A 46 1.39 1.75 6.43
CA ALA A 46 1.09 1.79 5.01
C ALA A 46 2.27 1.26 4.18
N VAL A 47 1.98 0.82 2.97
CA VAL A 47 3.00 0.54 1.95
C VAL A 47 3.02 1.69 0.94
N ILE A 48 4.19 2.25 0.69
CA ILE A 48 4.37 3.37 -0.23
C ILE A 48 4.92 2.85 -1.56
N VAL A 49 4.28 3.23 -2.65
CA VAL A 49 4.65 2.82 -4.00
C VAL A 49 4.79 4.01 -4.93
N ALA A 50 5.63 3.86 -5.96
CA ALA A 50 5.75 4.85 -7.04
C ALA A 50 5.07 4.37 -8.33
N CYS A 51 5.01 3.07 -8.55
CA CYS A 51 4.50 2.47 -9.78
C CYS A 51 2.97 2.27 -9.73
N PRO A 52 2.20 2.74 -10.74
CA PRO A 52 0.75 2.53 -10.80
C PRO A 52 0.32 1.06 -10.83
N MET A 53 1.10 0.20 -11.48
CA MET A 53 0.80 -1.23 -11.51
C MET A 53 1.01 -1.89 -10.14
N CYS A 54 2.01 -1.48 -9.39
CA CYS A 54 2.19 -1.94 -8.01
C CYS A 54 1.03 -1.50 -7.13
N HIS A 55 0.60 -0.24 -7.24
CA HIS A 55 -0.58 0.24 -6.52
C HIS A 55 -1.82 -0.59 -6.87
N SER A 56 -2.10 -0.77 -8.16
CA SER A 56 -3.24 -1.56 -8.62
C SER A 56 -3.21 -3.00 -8.07
N ASN A 57 -2.09 -3.69 -8.17
CA ASN A 57 -1.97 -5.07 -7.69
C ASN A 57 -2.06 -5.18 -6.17
N LEU A 58 -1.46 -4.25 -5.43
CA LEU A 58 -1.45 -4.29 -3.96
C LEU A 58 -2.74 -3.78 -3.33
N ASP A 59 -3.41 -2.80 -3.91
CA ASP A 59 -4.63 -2.21 -3.37
C ASP A 59 -5.91 -2.88 -3.91
N MET A 60 -6.06 -2.98 -5.24
CA MET A 60 -7.32 -3.42 -5.85
C MET A 60 -7.53 -4.94 -5.81
N ARG A 61 -6.47 -5.74 -5.72
CA ARG A 61 -6.56 -7.21 -5.75
C ARG A 61 -6.61 -7.87 -4.36
N ARG A 62 -7.09 -7.16 -3.34
CA ARG A 62 -7.12 -7.65 -1.95
C ARG A 62 -7.91 -8.95 -1.77
N SER A 63 -9.01 -9.13 -2.49
CA SER A 63 -9.76 -10.39 -2.45
C SER A 63 -8.94 -11.56 -2.97
N THR A 64 -8.14 -11.37 -4.02
CA THR A 64 -7.24 -12.40 -4.56
C THR A 64 -6.07 -12.65 -3.61
N ILE A 65 -5.48 -11.62 -3.06
CA ILE A 65 -4.38 -11.70 -2.10
C ILE A 65 -4.83 -12.45 -0.85
N ASN A 66 -5.94 -12.06 -0.25
CA ASN A 66 -6.42 -12.61 1.01
C ASN A 66 -6.84 -14.08 0.91
N ARG A 67 -7.16 -14.58 -0.30
CA ARG A 67 -7.39 -16.02 -0.51
C ARG A 67 -6.16 -16.89 -0.28
N HIS A 68 -4.97 -16.30 -0.39
CA HIS A 68 -3.69 -16.99 -0.18
C HIS A 68 -3.12 -16.79 1.23
N LEU A 69 -3.82 -16.05 2.09
CA LEU A 69 -3.40 -15.72 3.44
C LEU A 69 -4.34 -16.33 4.47
N MET A 70 -3.80 -16.68 5.62
CA MET A 70 -4.60 -17.19 6.73
C MET A 70 -5.47 -16.09 7.37
N GLU A 71 -4.94 -14.86 7.39
CA GLU A 71 -5.64 -13.69 7.92
C GLU A 71 -5.66 -12.58 6.87
N PRO A 72 -6.79 -11.87 6.71
CA PRO A 72 -6.87 -10.76 5.77
C PRO A 72 -5.98 -9.59 6.20
N ILE A 73 -5.27 -9.02 5.24
CA ILE A 73 -4.41 -7.86 5.45
C ILE A 73 -5.18 -6.59 5.10
N THR A 74 -5.16 -5.61 5.99
CA THR A 74 -5.88 -4.34 5.86
C THR A 74 -4.98 -3.12 5.70
N ILE A 75 -3.66 -3.33 5.64
CA ILE A 75 -2.69 -2.24 5.46
C ILE A 75 -2.95 -1.50 4.14
N PRO A 76 -3.07 -0.15 4.14
CA PRO A 76 -3.31 0.62 2.93
C PRO A 76 -2.04 0.76 2.08
N VAL A 77 -2.25 1.03 0.79
CA VAL A 77 -1.18 1.29 -0.16
C VAL A 77 -1.33 2.70 -0.70
N LEU A 78 -0.30 3.51 -0.58
CA LEU A 78 -0.29 4.91 -0.98
C LEU A 78 0.76 5.16 -2.07
N TYR A 79 0.46 6.12 -2.94
CA TYR A 79 1.48 6.68 -3.82
C TYR A 79 2.44 7.58 -3.03
N VAL A 80 3.73 7.58 -3.41
CA VAL A 80 4.71 8.52 -2.85
C VAL A 80 4.25 9.98 -3.01
N THR A 81 3.55 10.30 -4.10
CA THR A 81 2.97 11.63 -4.34
C THR A 81 1.85 11.99 -3.37
N GLN A 82 1.07 11.01 -2.91
CA GLN A 82 0.06 11.22 -1.88
C GLN A 82 0.69 11.51 -0.52
N VAL A 83 1.75 10.76 -0.17
CA VAL A 83 2.50 11.02 1.07
C VAL A 83 3.15 12.39 1.05
N LEU A 84 3.73 12.79 -0.09
CA LEU A 84 4.26 14.14 -0.28
C LEU A 84 3.16 15.19 -0.12
N GLY A 85 1.99 14.98 -0.74
CA GLY A 85 0.84 15.87 -0.64
C GLY A 85 0.37 16.05 0.81
N LEU A 86 0.28 14.95 1.58
CA LEU A 86 -0.04 15.00 3.02
C LEU A 86 1.00 15.82 3.79
N ALA A 87 2.28 15.60 3.52
CA ALA A 87 3.37 16.29 4.20
C ALA A 87 3.38 17.82 3.97
N ILE A 88 2.87 18.28 2.83
CA ILE A 88 2.73 19.72 2.52
C ILE A 88 1.34 20.28 2.87
N GLY A 89 0.48 19.49 3.53
CA GLY A 89 -0.79 19.94 4.08
C GLY A 89 -1.99 19.85 3.12
N LEU A 90 -1.91 19.07 2.03
CA LEU A 90 -3.06 18.82 1.17
C LEU A 90 -4.09 17.93 1.87
N SER A 91 -5.38 18.18 1.60
CA SER A 91 -6.44 17.39 2.20
C SER A 91 -6.54 15.97 1.64
N ALA A 92 -7.03 15.02 2.44
CA ALA A 92 -7.30 13.66 1.99
C ALA A 92 -8.26 13.60 0.79
N LYS A 93 -9.15 14.59 0.65
CA LYS A 93 -10.07 14.73 -0.48
C LYS A 93 -9.31 15.08 -1.77
N ASP A 94 -8.41 16.07 -1.71
CA ASP A 94 -7.62 16.52 -2.86
C ASP A 94 -6.68 15.42 -3.35
N LEU A 95 -6.17 14.61 -2.43
CA LEU A 95 -5.31 13.47 -2.71
C LEU A 95 -6.06 12.20 -3.14
N GLY A 96 -7.39 12.22 -3.13
CA GLY A 96 -8.21 11.10 -3.53
C GLY A 96 -8.11 9.87 -2.62
N LEU A 97 -7.71 10.01 -1.36
CA LEU A 97 -7.49 8.88 -0.44
C LEU A 97 -8.74 8.03 -0.21
N LYS A 98 -9.94 8.61 -0.36
CA LYS A 98 -11.22 7.88 -0.25
C LYS A 98 -11.51 6.96 -1.44
N ARG A 99 -10.71 7.04 -2.51
CA ARG A 99 -10.87 6.20 -3.72
C ARG A 99 -10.08 4.90 -3.67
N HIS A 100 -9.27 4.71 -2.63
CA HIS A 100 -8.54 3.46 -2.41
C HIS A 100 -9.50 2.33 -2.05
N PHE A 101 -9.21 1.12 -2.49
CA PHE A 101 -9.99 -0.08 -2.14
C PHE A 101 -9.83 -0.44 -0.68
N VAL A 102 -8.66 -0.19 -0.11
CA VAL A 102 -8.41 -0.31 1.32
C VAL A 102 -8.35 1.07 1.94
N GLY A 103 -9.20 1.30 2.94
CA GLY A 103 -9.30 2.60 3.62
C GLY A 103 -7.98 3.05 4.22
N VAL A 104 -7.65 4.32 3.99
CA VAL A 104 -6.43 4.93 4.51
C VAL A 104 -6.74 5.57 5.86
N ASN A 105 -6.30 4.94 6.94
CA ASN A 105 -6.38 5.43 8.31
C ASN A 105 -4.96 5.57 8.87
N LEU A 106 -4.32 6.68 8.58
CA LEU A 106 -3.02 7.01 9.14
C LEU A 106 -3.24 7.75 10.46
N LYS A 107 -2.75 7.20 11.56
CA LYS A 107 -2.92 7.76 12.90
C LYS A 107 -2.34 9.16 13.06
N GLU A 108 -1.39 9.55 12.20
CA GLU A 108 -0.69 10.84 12.23
C GLU A 108 -1.13 11.81 11.13
N ALA A 109 -2.04 11.43 10.23
CA ALA A 109 -2.58 12.35 9.23
C ALA A 109 -3.41 13.49 9.85
N GLU A 110 -3.71 13.40 11.14
CA GLU A 110 -4.41 14.45 11.91
C GLU A 110 -3.48 15.51 12.50
N LEU A 111 -2.16 15.25 12.54
CA LEU A 111 -1.21 16.16 13.18
C LEU A 111 -0.72 17.33 12.27
N CYS A 112 -1.10 17.33 11.01
CA CYS A 112 -0.79 18.42 10.07
C CYS A 112 -1.97 19.38 9.86
N GLN A 113 -2.95 19.41 10.74
CA GLN A 113 -4.09 20.34 10.67
C GLN A 113 -4.00 21.49 11.70
N GLU A 114 -2.82 21.76 12.21
CA GLU A 114 -2.57 22.99 12.97
C GLU A 114 -1.79 24.00 12.14
#